data_ba8bbd94e6d5e7822d0b9fde9d9d5b8a
#
_entry.id   ba8bbd94e6d5e7822d0b9fde9d9d5b8a
#
_cell.length_a   1.000
_cell.length_b   1.000
_cell.length_c   1.000
_cell.angle_alpha   90.00
_cell.angle_beta   90.00
_cell.angle_gamma   90.00
#
_symmetry.space_group_name_H-M   'P 1'
#
loop_
_entity.id
_entity.type
_entity.pdbx_description
1 polymer ?
#
loop_
_entity_poly.entity_id
_entity_poly.type
_entity_poly.pdbx_seq_one_letter_code
_entity_poly.pdbx_strand_id
1 'polypeptide(L)'
;TSHQPSDLYFEPVDGLASVADVCDTRCITMPSLEKVYDAPYYYEAYKYADGNTLFRLNSNDGYIRRAFWYDRKGRVIQKLETTSDGWTSRYTTKYDFAGNALAIMETHTSPFGRSDSLLTVNTYDKRGRLTSYNRTLNGQEFKTVRYSYDFSGHILKKTVGDDPSDAAADL
;
A
#
# COMPACT_ATOMS: atom_id res chain seq x y z
N THR A 1 -11.86 -26.68 6.68
CA THR A 1 -11.21 -25.83 7.67
C THR A 1 -9.97 -25.24 7.03
N SER A 2 -10.13 -24.04 6.44
CA SER A 2 -9.04 -23.26 5.90
C SER A 2 -8.18 -22.78 7.06
N HIS A 3 -7.01 -23.36 7.20
CA HIS A 3 -5.99 -22.88 8.12
C HIS A 3 -5.51 -21.53 7.58
N GLN A 4 -5.99 -20.42 8.15
CA GLN A 4 -5.39 -19.12 7.91
C GLN A 4 -3.99 -19.16 8.53
N PRO A 5 -2.92 -18.87 7.78
CA PRO A 5 -1.60 -18.80 8.39
C PRO A 5 -1.62 -17.75 9.51
N SER A 6 -1.08 -18.11 10.66
CA SER A 6 -1.07 -17.26 11.86
C SER A 6 -0.36 -15.91 11.72
N ASP A 7 0.27 -15.69 10.59
CA ASP A 7 1.04 -14.51 10.22
C ASP A 7 0.25 -13.46 9.38
N LEU A 8 -0.99 -13.82 8.97
CA LEU A 8 -1.86 -12.91 8.20
C LEU A 8 -3.01 -12.39 9.07
N TYR A 9 -2.82 -11.28 9.74
CA TYR A 9 -3.82 -10.68 10.61
C TYR A 9 -4.02 -9.20 10.30
N PHE A 10 -5.23 -8.71 10.61
CA PHE A 10 -5.53 -7.28 10.61
C PHE A 10 -4.77 -6.62 11.77
N GLU A 11 -4.10 -5.52 11.48
CA GLU A 11 -3.41 -4.72 12.47
C GLU A 11 -4.06 -3.35 12.57
N PRO A 12 -4.65 -3.00 13.72
CA PRO A 12 -5.20 -1.67 13.92
C PRO A 12 -4.11 -0.60 13.77
N VAL A 13 -4.45 0.51 13.13
CA VAL A 13 -3.57 1.67 13.00
C VAL A 13 -4.30 2.88 13.56
N ASP A 14 -3.73 3.48 14.60
CA ASP A 14 -4.34 4.61 15.31
C ASP A 14 -4.71 5.75 14.35
N GLY A 15 -5.95 6.21 14.50
CA GLY A 15 -6.49 7.27 13.66
C GLY A 15 -6.82 6.90 12.21
N LEU A 16 -6.41 5.71 11.71
CA LEU A 16 -6.69 5.25 10.35
C LEU A 16 -7.72 4.13 10.28
N ALA A 17 -7.46 2.99 10.93
CA ALA A 17 -8.34 1.83 10.86
C ALA A 17 -8.34 1.05 12.18
N SER A 18 -9.52 0.62 12.61
CA SER A 18 -9.74 -0.19 13.80
C SER A 18 -10.40 -1.52 13.45
N VAL A 19 -10.41 -2.47 14.40
CA VAL A 19 -11.11 -3.75 14.22
C VAL A 19 -12.60 -3.53 13.95
N ALA A 20 -13.20 -2.48 14.50
CA ALA A 20 -14.61 -2.16 14.29
C ALA A 20 -14.94 -1.70 12.86
N ASP A 21 -13.93 -1.25 12.11
CA ASP A 21 -14.09 -0.82 10.71
C ASP A 21 -14.12 -2.01 9.75
N VAL A 22 -13.61 -3.19 10.18
CA VAL A 22 -13.56 -4.40 9.36
C VAL A 22 -14.96 -5.00 9.19
N CYS A 23 -15.32 -5.31 7.94
CA CYS A 23 -16.55 -6.01 7.63
C CYS A 23 -16.39 -7.51 7.93
N ASP A 24 -17.22 -8.04 8.82
CA ASP A 24 -17.20 -9.44 9.24
C ASP A 24 -18.13 -10.36 8.45
N THR A 25 -19.25 -9.84 7.96
CA THR A 25 -20.33 -10.68 7.42
C THR A 25 -20.79 -10.34 6.00
N ARG A 26 -20.58 -9.12 5.50
CA ARG A 26 -21.10 -8.65 4.21
C ARG A 26 -20.14 -8.80 3.03
N CYS A 27 -18.89 -9.13 3.32
CA CYS A 27 -17.82 -9.19 2.32
C CYS A 27 -17.44 -10.64 1.96
N ILE A 28 -18.33 -11.61 2.17
CA ILE A 28 -18.09 -13.05 1.95
C ILE A 28 -17.70 -13.38 0.51
N THR A 29 -18.14 -12.57 -0.45
CA THR A 29 -17.85 -12.77 -1.89
C THR A 29 -16.58 -12.04 -2.36
N MET A 30 -15.96 -11.25 -1.49
CA MET A 30 -14.75 -10.49 -1.84
C MET A 30 -13.50 -11.32 -1.56
N PRO A 31 -12.47 -11.26 -2.42
CA PRO A 31 -11.23 -11.99 -2.18
C PRO A 31 -10.55 -11.46 -0.92
N SER A 32 -10.45 -12.30 0.10
CA SER A 32 -9.78 -11.95 1.36
C SER A 32 -8.34 -12.47 1.42
N LEU A 33 -8.02 -13.45 0.58
CA LEU A 33 -6.68 -14.05 0.49
C LEU A 33 -6.36 -14.41 -0.96
N GLU A 34 -5.18 -14.04 -1.40
CA GLU A 34 -4.63 -14.36 -2.71
C GLU A 34 -3.20 -14.89 -2.55
N LYS A 35 -2.82 -15.87 -3.33
CA LYS A 35 -1.44 -16.34 -3.47
C LYS A 35 -1.06 -16.29 -4.94
N VAL A 36 -0.09 -15.46 -5.26
CA VAL A 36 0.46 -15.32 -6.61
C VAL A 36 1.86 -15.90 -6.60
N TYR A 37 2.10 -16.84 -7.49
CA TYR A 37 3.43 -17.40 -7.69
C TYR A 37 4.18 -16.57 -8.70
N ASP A 38 5.44 -16.31 -8.42
CA ASP A 38 6.38 -15.78 -9.40
C ASP A 38 6.66 -16.84 -10.48
N ALA A 39 7.31 -16.47 -11.58
CA ALA A 39 7.58 -17.41 -12.67
C ALA A 39 8.12 -18.72 -12.11
N PRO A 40 7.42 -19.86 -12.32
CA PRO A 40 7.63 -21.05 -11.49
C PRO A 40 8.95 -21.76 -11.73
N TYR A 41 9.68 -21.40 -12.80
CA TYR A 41 10.88 -22.13 -13.18
C TYR A 41 11.90 -21.21 -13.84
N TYR A 42 13.14 -21.25 -13.37
CA TYR A 42 14.29 -20.74 -14.10
C TYR A 42 15.35 -21.83 -14.22
N TYR A 43 16.12 -21.77 -15.31
CA TYR A 43 17.22 -22.69 -15.54
C TYR A 43 18.51 -22.10 -14.98
N GLU A 44 19.09 -22.77 -14.01
CA GLU A 44 20.46 -22.48 -13.60
C GLU A 44 21.44 -23.29 -14.45
N ALA A 45 22.39 -22.61 -15.07
CA ALA A 45 23.43 -23.23 -15.83
C ALA A 45 24.66 -23.45 -14.94
N TYR A 46 24.97 -24.68 -14.66
CA TYR A 46 26.20 -25.05 -13.96
C TYR A 46 27.27 -25.49 -14.98
N LYS A 47 28.41 -24.79 -15.01
CA LYS A 47 29.56 -25.21 -15.81
C LYS A 47 30.44 -26.10 -14.97
N TYR A 48 30.70 -27.31 -15.47
CA TYR A 48 31.68 -28.22 -14.89
C TYR A 48 33.09 -27.91 -15.38
N ALA A 49 34.10 -28.38 -14.65
CA ALA A 49 35.49 -28.20 -14.99
C ALA A 49 35.88 -28.89 -16.32
N ASP A 50 35.10 -29.85 -16.78
CA ASP A 50 35.24 -30.54 -18.08
C ASP A 50 34.62 -29.78 -19.27
N GLY A 51 34.09 -28.59 -19.04
CA GLY A 51 33.45 -27.75 -20.06
C GLY A 51 31.98 -28.07 -20.34
N ASN A 52 31.45 -29.12 -19.74
CA ASN A 52 30.01 -29.44 -19.86
C ASN A 52 29.14 -28.44 -19.10
N THR A 53 27.95 -28.17 -19.61
CA THR A 53 26.95 -27.32 -18.97
C THR A 53 25.75 -28.17 -18.60
N LEU A 54 25.42 -28.23 -17.31
CA LEU A 54 24.18 -28.81 -16.83
C LEU A 54 23.17 -27.69 -16.61
N PHE A 55 22.00 -27.80 -17.22
CA PHE A 55 20.86 -26.95 -16.90
C PHE A 55 20.03 -27.66 -15.84
N ARG A 56 20.00 -27.11 -14.63
CA ARG A 56 19.12 -27.58 -13.58
C ARG A 56 17.88 -26.69 -13.58
N LEU A 57 16.71 -27.33 -13.68
CA LEU A 57 15.45 -26.65 -13.43
C LEU A 57 15.35 -26.37 -11.93
N ASN A 58 15.45 -25.13 -11.56
CA ASN A 58 15.24 -24.71 -10.19
C ASN A 58 13.79 -24.23 -10.06
N SER A 59 12.99 -24.91 -9.25
CA SER A 59 11.69 -24.41 -8.86
C SER A 59 11.92 -23.30 -7.85
N ASN A 60 11.79 -22.07 -8.29
CA ASN A 60 11.69 -20.97 -7.34
C ASN A 60 10.29 -21.04 -6.75
N ASP A 61 10.17 -21.49 -5.50
CA ASP A 61 8.92 -21.41 -4.73
C ASP A 61 8.59 -19.96 -4.32
N GLY A 62 9.10 -18.99 -5.10
CA GLY A 62 8.79 -17.57 -4.94
C GLY A 62 7.30 -17.33 -5.09
N TYR A 63 6.69 -16.79 -4.07
CA TYR A 63 5.29 -16.38 -4.07
C TYR A 63 5.08 -15.11 -3.29
N ILE A 64 4.01 -14.42 -3.64
CA ILE A 64 3.46 -13.32 -2.86
C ILE A 64 2.10 -13.78 -2.35
N ARG A 65 1.90 -13.68 -1.03
CA ARG A 65 0.58 -13.82 -0.41
C ARG A 65 0.02 -12.44 -0.15
N ARG A 66 -1.25 -12.25 -0.47
CA ARG A 66 -2.00 -11.03 -0.21
C ARG A 66 -3.20 -11.33 0.62
N ALA A 67 -3.41 -10.56 1.69
CA ALA A 67 -4.63 -10.59 2.48
C ALA A 67 -5.28 -9.21 2.42
N PHE A 68 -6.61 -9.18 2.36
CA PHE A 68 -7.40 -7.98 2.24
C PHE A 68 -8.46 -7.92 3.33
N TRP A 69 -8.63 -6.74 3.90
CA TRP A 69 -9.71 -6.44 4.84
C TRP A 69 -10.52 -5.28 4.29
N TYR A 70 -11.83 -5.42 4.40
CA TYR A 70 -12.79 -4.51 3.79
C TYR A 70 -13.61 -3.81 4.86
N ASP A 71 -14.06 -2.61 4.57
CA ASP A 71 -15.08 -1.94 5.36
C ASP A 71 -16.48 -2.43 4.95
N ARG A 72 -17.51 -1.90 5.65
CA ARG A 72 -18.92 -2.24 5.38
C ARG A 72 -19.44 -1.75 4.02
N LYS A 73 -18.68 -0.90 3.33
CA LYS A 73 -18.98 -0.43 1.97
C LYS A 73 -18.24 -1.26 0.90
N GLY A 74 -17.44 -2.26 1.31
CA GLY A 74 -16.66 -3.11 0.43
C GLY A 74 -15.37 -2.48 -0.06
N ARG A 75 -14.86 -1.43 0.59
CA ARG A 75 -13.58 -0.81 0.26
C ARG A 75 -12.46 -1.47 1.04
N VAL A 76 -11.32 -1.68 0.39
CA VAL A 76 -10.13 -2.24 1.07
C VAL A 76 -9.59 -1.20 2.06
N ILE A 77 -9.71 -1.47 3.35
CA ILE A 77 -9.14 -0.62 4.41
C ILE A 77 -7.76 -1.07 4.84
N GLN A 78 -7.43 -2.35 4.63
CA GLN A 78 -6.08 -2.84 4.83
C GLN A 78 -5.74 -3.93 3.83
N LYS A 79 -4.53 -3.89 3.30
CA LYS A 79 -3.92 -4.94 2.48
C LYS A 79 -2.57 -5.32 3.10
N LEU A 80 -2.32 -6.60 3.23
CA LEU A 80 -1.03 -7.16 3.63
C LEU A 80 -0.47 -7.98 2.49
N GLU A 81 0.78 -7.74 2.13
CA GLU A 81 1.54 -8.56 1.19
C GLU A 81 2.73 -9.16 1.91
N THR A 82 2.94 -10.46 1.75
CA THR A 82 4.12 -11.16 2.26
C THR A 82 4.76 -11.96 1.14
N THR A 83 6.06 -11.87 1.00
CA THR A 83 6.84 -12.63 0.03
C THR A 83 7.43 -13.89 0.65
N SER A 84 7.79 -14.86 -0.17
CA SER A 84 8.39 -16.12 0.29
C SER A 84 9.74 -15.94 0.98
N ASP A 85 10.46 -14.84 0.68
CA ASP A 85 11.74 -14.47 1.29
C ASP A 85 11.58 -13.63 2.57
N GLY A 86 10.33 -13.43 3.03
CA GLY A 86 10.03 -12.83 4.33
C GLY A 86 9.83 -11.32 4.35
N TRP A 87 9.78 -10.64 3.18
CA TRP A 87 9.36 -9.25 3.15
C TRP A 87 7.86 -9.12 3.42
N THR A 88 7.51 -8.07 4.12
CA THR A 88 6.12 -7.76 4.44
C THR A 88 5.82 -6.31 4.10
N SER A 89 4.71 -6.09 3.38
CA SER A 89 4.21 -4.74 3.06
C SER A 89 2.76 -4.64 3.49
N ARG A 90 2.47 -3.68 4.35
CA ARG A 90 1.12 -3.41 4.85
C ARG A 90 0.67 -2.03 4.39
N TYR A 91 -0.53 -1.96 3.83
CA TYR A 91 -1.17 -0.74 3.35
C TYR A 91 -2.47 -0.56 4.11
N THR A 92 -2.61 0.53 4.86
CA THR A 92 -3.84 0.86 5.60
C THR A 92 -4.40 2.16 5.08
N THR A 93 -5.68 2.17 4.70
CA THR A 93 -6.33 3.33 4.09
C THR A 93 -7.55 3.76 4.90
N LYS A 94 -7.60 5.04 5.23
CA LYS A 94 -8.77 5.71 5.79
C LYS A 94 -9.51 6.45 4.70
N TYR A 95 -10.82 6.21 4.60
CA TYR A 95 -11.68 6.88 3.63
C TYR A 95 -12.62 7.88 4.30
N ASP A 96 -13.02 8.90 3.56
CA ASP A 96 -14.17 9.68 3.90
C ASP A 96 -15.49 8.97 3.50
N PHE A 97 -16.62 9.64 3.76
CA PHE A 97 -17.94 9.11 3.38
C PHE A 97 -18.10 8.97 1.86
N ALA A 98 -17.52 9.87 1.08
CA ALA A 98 -17.63 9.89 -0.38
C ALA A 98 -16.74 8.82 -1.07
N GLY A 99 -15.76 8.26 -0.36
CA GLY A 99 -14.83 7.27 -0.88
C GLY A 99 -13.44 7.82 -1.19
N ASN A 100 -13.16 9.07 -0.86
CA ASN A 100 -11.82 9.63 -1.02
C ASN A 100 -10.90 9.09 0.07
N ALA A 101 -9.68 8.71 -0.30
CA ALA A 101 -8.68 8.24 0.64
C ALA A 101 -8.07 9.43 1.40
N LEU A 102 -8.48 9.64 2.65
CA LEU A 102 -8.00 10.73 3.50
C LEU A 102 -6.58 10.51 3.99
N ALA A 103 -6.23 9.26 4.32
CA ALA A 103 -4.91 8.90 4.77
C ALA A 103 -4.56 7.49 4.33
N ILE A 104 -3.30 7.29 3.97
CA ILE A 104 -2.74 6.00 3.58
C ILE A 104 -1.45 5.80 4.36
N MET A 105 -1.37 4.72 5.13
CA MET A 105 -0.15 4.28 5.80
C MET A 105 0.40 3.07 5.06
N GLU A 106 1.63 3.16 4.62
CA GLU A 106 2.40 2.06 4.03
C GLU A 106 3.51 1.68 4.99
N THR A 107 3.60 0.41 5.37
CA THR A 107 4.68 -0.10 6.23
C THR A 107 5.37 -1.23 5.51
N HIS A 108 6.68 -1.14 5.36
CA HIS A 108 7.50 -2.15 4.72
C HIS A 108 8.48 -2.72 5.76
N THR A 109 8.41 -4.03 5.98
CA THR A 109 9.26 -4.71 6.96
C THR A 109 10.13 -5.75 6.24
N SER A 110 11.43 -5.66 6.45
CA SER A 110 12.40 -6.62 5.92
C SER A 110 12.39 -7.93 6.71
N PRO A 111 12.88 -9.04 6.16
CA PRO A 111 13.06 -10.31 6.86
C PRO A 111 13.93 -10.19 8.12
N PHE A 112 14.75 -9.14 8.20
CA PHE A 112 15.64 -8.87 9.33
C PHE A 112 15.04 -7.94 10.39
N GLY A 113 13.72 -7.63 10.29
CA GLY A 113 13.00 -6.83 11.26
C GLY A 113 13.16 -5.31 11.13
N ARG A 114 13.87 -4.82 10.10
CA ARG A 114 13.87 -3.38 9.80
C ARG A 114 12.52 -3.00 9.18
N SER A 115 11.91 -1.94 9.70
CA SER A 115 10.63 -1.44 9.22
C SER A 115 10.72 0.04 8.89
N ASP A 116 10.17 0.41 7.74
CA ASP A 116 9.99 1.80 7.33
C ASP A 116 8.49 2.07 7.11
N SER A 117 8.01 3.24 7.53
CA SER A 117 6.61 3.64 7.42
C SER A 117 6.46 4.94 6.64
N LEU A 118 5.56 4.96 5.68
CA LEU A 118 5.20 6.13 4.88
C LEU A 118 3.74 6.47 5.11
N LEU A 119 3.48 7.62 5.72
CA LEU A 119 2.14 8.17 5.87
C LEU A 119 1.90 9.21 4.77
N THR A 120 0.81 9.05 4.02
CA THR A 120 0.30 10.05 3.09
C THR A 120 -1.04 10.55 3.61
N VAL A 121 -1.18 11.86 3.81
CA VAL A 121 -2.43 12.52 4.21
C VAL A 121 -2.91 13.40 3.06
N ASN A 122 -4.15 13.19 2.64
CA ASN A 122 -4.77 13.86 1.51
C ASN A 122 -5.84 14.83 1.97
N THR A 123 -5.99 15.95 1.27
CA THR A 123 -7.05 16.92 1.45
C THR A 123 -7.81 17.11 0.13
N TYR A 124 -9.11 17.22 0.23
CA TYR A 124 -9.99 17.35 -0.94
C TYR A 124 -10.89 18.58 -0.83
N ASP A 125 -11.25 19.15 -1.95
CA ASP A 125 -12.26 20.21 -2.00
C ASP A 125 -13.70 19.64 -1.95
N LYS A 126 -14.69 20.52 -1.93
CA LYS A 126 -16.11 20.15 -1.89
C LYS A 126 -16.59 19.35 -3.11
N ARG A 127 -15.81 19.34 -4.19
CA ARG A 127 -16.09 18.58 -5.42
C ARG A 127 -15.36 17.22 -5.44
N GLY A 128 -14.62 16.87 -4.37
CA GLY A 128 -13.85 15.65 -4.29
C GLY A 128 -12.51 15.67 -5.05
N ARG A 129 -12.01 16.86 -5.45
CA ARG A 129 -10.71 17.00 -6.11
C ARG A 129 -9.61 17.11 -5.07
N LEU A 130 -8.49 16.43 -5.29
CA LEU A 130 -7.34 16.46 -4.40
C LEU A 130 -6.70 17.86 -4.40
N THR A 131 -6.77 18.57 -3.29
CA THR A 131 -6.17 19.93 -3.15
C THR A 131 -4.77 19.88 -2.58
N SER A 132 -4.48 18.92 -1.71
CA SER A 132 -3.11 18.72 -1.22
C SER A 132 -2.87 17.30 -0.77
N TYR A 133 -1.61 16.91 -0.73
CA TYR A 133 -1.16 15.78 0.05
C TYR A 133 0.16 16.09 0.76
N ASN A 134 0.31 15.49 1.93
CA ASN A 134 1.51 15.54 2.73
C ASN A 134 2.05 14.13 2.92
N ARG A 135 3.37 13.96 2.85
CA ARG A 135 4.06 12.68 3.07
C ARG A 135 5.03 12.76 4.21
N THR A 136 4.94 11.77 5.09
CA THR A 136 5.78 11.61 6.27
C THR A 136 6.44 10.25 6.25
N LEU A 137 7.76 10.20 6.23
CA LEU A 137 8.54 8.96 6.30
C LEU A 137 9.11 8.80 7.70
N ASN A 138 8.79 7.69 8.36
CA ASN A 138 9.24 7.39 9.73
C ASN A 138 9.01 8.56 10.73
N GLY A 139 7.87 9.25 10.60
CA GLY A 139 7.51 10.39 11.42
C GLY A 139 8.11 11.74 10.97
N GLN A 140 8.97 11.76 9.97
CA GLN A 140 9.51 12.99 9.41
C GLN A 140 8.79 13.40 8.13
N GLU A 141 8.21 14.60 8.12
CA GLU A 141 7.64 15.19 6.93
C GLU A 141 8.73 15.49 5.90
N PHE A 142 8.52 15.10 4.65
CA PHE A 142 9.50 15.32 3.60
C PHE A 142 8.91 15.86 2.30
N LYS A 143 7.59 15.82 2.13
CA LYS A 143 6.95 16.26 0.90
C LYS A 143 5.53 16.75 1.13
N THR A 144 5.29 17.99 0.78
CA THR A 144 3.95 18.57 0.62
C THR A 144 3.73 18.94 -0.83
N VAL A 145 2.55 18.62 -1.36
CA VAL A 145 2.13 19.03 -2.71
C VAL A 145 0.75 19.65 -2.62
N ARG A 146 0.56 20.79 -3.30
CA ARG A 146 -0.72 21.51 -3.39
C ARG A 146 -1.15 21.65 -4.84
N TYR A 147 -2.45 21.60 -5.06
CA TYR A 147 -3.08 21.78 -6.38
C TYR A 147 -4.14 22.86 -6.31
N SER A 148 -4.17 23.74 -7.30
CA SER A 148 -5.31 24.61 -7.55
C SER A 148 -5.94 24.27 -8.91
N TYR A 149 -7.23 24.55 -9.03
CA TYR A 149 -8.03 24.14 -10.18
C TYR A 149 -8.81 25.33 -10.71
N ASP A 150 -9.04 25.34 -12.02
CA ASP A 150 -10.00 26.23 -12.63
C ASP A 150 -11.45 25.78 -12.37
N PHE A 151 -12.41 26.60 -12.83
CA PHE A 151 -13.83 26.29 -12.71
C PHE A 151 -14.21 24.98 -13.45
N SER A 152 -13.52 24.64 -14.54
CA SER A 152 -13.76 23.45 -15.34
C SER A 152 -13.12 22.18 -14.75
N GLY A 153 -12.24 22.34 -13.74
CA GLY A 153 -11.58 21.22 -13.08
C GLY A 153 -10.17 20.90 -13.60
N HIS A 154 -9.61 21.73 -14.49
CA HIS A 154 -8.23 21.58 -14.90
C HIS A 154 -7.28 22.11 -13.84
N ILE A 155 -6.11 21.49 -13.70
CA ILE A 155 -5.08 21.95 -12.77
C ILE A 155 -4.50 23.26 -13.29
N LEU A 156 -4.67 24.34 -12.53
CA LEU A 156 -4.05 25.65 -12.80
C LEU A 156 -2.62 25.71 -12.27
N LYS A 157 -2.40 25.18 -11.07
CA LYS A 157 -1.09 25.24 -10.39
C LYS A 157 -0.84 23.97 -9.62
N LYS A 158 0.40 23.53 -9.63
CA LYS A 158 0.94 22.48 -8.75
C LYS A 158 2.17 23.04 -8.06
N THR A 159 2.15 23.05 -6.72
CA THR A 159 3.28 23.48 -5.89
C THR A 159 3.85 22.27 -5.17
N VAL A 160 5.17 22.18 -5.05
CA VAL A 160 5.88 21.11 -4.34
C VAL A 160 6.80 21.74 -3.30
N GLY A 161 6.65 21.34 -2.04
CA GLY A 161 7.36 21.90 -0.91
C GLY A 161 6.62 23.11 -0.30
N ASP A 162 7.25 23.70 0.72
CA ASP A 162 6.76 24.93 1.35
C ASP A 162 7.31 26.13 0.56
N ASP A 163 6.55 26.60 -0.41
CA ASP A 163 6.84 27.89 -1.07
C ASP A 163 6.15 29.01 -0.25
N PRO A 164 6.92 29.85 0.45
CA PRO A 164 6.34 30.94 1.23
C PRO A 164 5.62 32.00 0.39
N SER A 165 5.77 31.98 -0.94
CA SER A 165 5.07 32.91 -1.84
C SER A 165 3.58 32.57 -2.03
N ASP A 166 3.12 31.36 -1.64
CA ASP A 166 1.72 30.96 -1.76
C ASP A 166 0.82 31.47 -0.63
N ALA A 167 1.38 31.91 0.49
CA ALA A 167 0.60 32.47 1.61
C ALA A 167 -0.04 33.85 1.31
N ALA A 168 0.35 34.51 0.22
CA ALA A 168 -0.10 35.84 -0.15
C ALA A 168 -1.22 35.88 -1.22
N ALA A 169 -1.67 34.70 -1.71
CA ALA A 169 -2.66 34.65 -2.80
C ALA A 169 -4.10 34.33 -2.34
N ASP A 170 -4.34 34.20 -1.02
CA ASP A 170 -5.66 33.93 -0.44
C ASP A 170 -6.20 35.17 0.35
N LEU A 171 -6.16 36.35 -0.29
CA LEU A 171 -6.87 37.54 0.20
C LEU A 171 -7.85 38.08 -0.85
#